data_4e83ce561e64ae1b1d6b5c015c4a9041
#
_entry.id   4e83ce561e64ae1b1d6b5c015c4a9041
#
_cell.length_a   1.000
_cell.length_b   1.000
_cell.length_c   1.000
_cell.angle_alpha   90.00
_cell.angle_beta   90.00
_cell.angle_gamma   90.00
#
_symmetry.space_group_name_H-M   'P 1'
#
loop_
_entity.id
_entity.type
_entity.pdbx_description
1 polymer ?
#
loop_
_entity_poly.entity_id
_entity_poly.type
_entity_poly.pdbx_seq_one_letter_code
_entity_poly.pdbx_strand_id
1 'polypeptide(L)'
;MLNCIFFVPLQTEIVNSQIRNIMKCLIIGSGPAGYTAAIYASRADLHPVLIEGMQVGGQLMITTEVENFPGYPEGVEPYQMMDDMRRQAERFGTEFVSGMVTKVDFSCSPKKIWVEDETLYEADTVIIATGASAKFLGIQSEEDYKGRGVSACATCDGFFYRKKTVAVVGGGDTACEEANYLAGLCEKVYMIVRKPYLRASDIMQKRVFDNPKIEILFEHNTLKLTGETKVEGAELVYKKDTPEEEIRHIAIDGFFLAIGHKPNTDFFADYLTRDAEGYIIVEGDSPRTNVAGVFAAGDCADPHYRQAIVAAASGCKAAMEAEKYLASMA
;
A
#
# COMPACT_ATOMS: atom_id res chain seq x y z
N MET A 1 -58.55 30.71 52.34
CA MET A 1 -57.29 29.97 52.35
C MET A 1 -57.13 29.30 51.02
N LEU A 2 -56.31 29.91 50.12
CA LEU A 2 -56.01 29.37 48.80
C LEU A 2 -54.79 28.46 48.89
N ASN A 3 -54.99 27.17 48.57
CA ASN A 3 -53.87 26.23 48.36
C ASN A 3 -53.30 26.41 46.96
N CYS A 4 -52.08 27.00 46.90
CA CYS A 4 -51.32 26.98 45.66
C CYS A 4 -50.65 25.60 45.50
N ILE A 5 -51.09 24.83 44.53
CA ILE A 5 -50.44 23.61 44.04
C ILE A 5 -49.34 24.05 43.05
N PHE A 6 -48.09 23.91 43.44
CA PHE A 6 -46.97 24.06 42.53
C PHE A 6 -46.89 22.85 41.60
N PHE A 7 -47.14 23.07 40.31
CA PHE A 7 -46.80 22.11 39.25
C PHE A 7 -45.33 22.21 38.95
N VAL A 8 -44.56 21.17 39.27
CA VAL A 8 -43.18 20.98 38.79
C VAL A 8 -43.30 20.28 37.45
N PRO A 9 -42.83 20.87 36.34
CA PRO A 9 -42.77 20.14 35.09
C PRO A 9 -41.69 19.06 35.17
N LEU A 10 -42.09 17.80 35.06
CA LEU A 10 -41.15 16.72 34.73
C LEU A 10 -40.55 17.04 33.37
N GLN A 11 -39.31 17.46 33.34
CA GLN A 11 -38.48 17.39 32.14
C GLN A 11 -38.24 15.89 31.85
N THR A 12 -39.02 15.34 30.99
CA THR A 12 -38.71 14.11 30.27
C THR A 12 -37.50 14.40 29.40
N GLU A 13 -36.33 14.04 29.91
CA GLU A 13 -35.17 13.85 29.06
C GLU A 13 -35.57 12.79 28.01
N ILE A 14 -35.89 13.27 26.82
CA ILE A 14 -35.94 12.44 25.63
C ILE A 14 -34.46 12.05 25.41
N VAL A 15 -34.08 10.90 25.96
CA VAL A 15 -32.87 10.19 25.53
C VAL A 15 -33.11 9.86 24.07
N ASN A 16 -32.59 10.70 23.19
CA ASN A 16 -32.45 10.37 21.78
C ASN A 16 -31.58 9.11 21.72
N SER A 17 -32.20 7.94 21.83
CA SER A 17 -31.62 6.69 21.39
C SER A 17 -31.53 6.77 19.86
N GLN A 18 -30.49 7.43 19.34
CA GLN A 18 -30.05 7.17 18.00
C GLN A 18 -29.81 5.66 17.96
N ILE A 19 -30.65 4.95 17.23
CA ILE A 19 -30.40 3.57 16.86
C ILE A 19 -29.08 3.64 16.11
N ARG A 20 -27.98 3.30 16.79
CA ARG A 20 -26.67 3.24 16.19
C ARG A 20 -26.75 2.13 15.15
N ASN A 21 -26.72 2.49 13.90
CA ASN A 21 -26.71 1.54 12.81
C ASN A 21 -25.32 0.91 12.78
N ILE A 22 -25.14 -0.20 13.53
CA ILE A 22 -23.90 -0.94 13.56
C ILE A 22 -23.72 -1.59 12.20
N MET A 23 -22.64 -1.30 11.52
CA MET A 23 -22.34 -1.85 10.21
C MET A 23 -21.89 -3.30 10.35
N LYS A 24 -22.31 -4.17 9.44
CA LYS A 24 -21.79 -5.55 9.39
C LYS A 24 -20.30 -5.57 9.03
N CYS A 25 -19.89 -4.73 8.07
CA CYS A 25 -18.51 -4.73 7.55
C CYS A 25 -18.05 -3.30 7.25
N LEU A 26 -16.85 -2.94 7.73
CA LEU A 26 -16.18 -1.70 7.36
C LEU A 26 -14.83 -2.03 6.74
N ILE A 27 -14.49 -1.36 5.64
CA ILE A 27 -13.24 -1.57 4.89
C ILE A 27 -12.42 -0.29 4.93
N ILE A 28 -11.13 -0.40 5.25
CA ILE A 28 -10.21 0.75 5.34
C ILE A 28 -9.19 0.66 4.21
N GLY A 29 -9.30 1.54 3.22
CA GLY A 29 -8.40 1.63 2.07
C GLY A 29 -9.05 1.25 0.75
N SER A 30 -8.71 2.00 -0.30
CA SER A 30 -9.32 1.96 -1.64
C SER A 30 -8.41 1.39 -2.73
N GLY A 31 -7.36 0.66 -2.35
CA GLY A 31 -6.55 -0.10 -3.31
C GLY A 31 -7.26 -1.34 -3.86
N PRO A 32 -6.61 -2.15 -4.72
CA PRO A 32 -7.19 -3.36 -5.28
C PRO A 32 -7.71 -4.34 -4.23
N ALA A 33 -7.05 -4.44 -3.07
CA ALA A 33 -7.53 -5.26 -1.95
C ALA A 33 -8.86 -4.75 -1.38
N GLY A 34 -8.96 -3.44 -1.12
CA GLY A 34 -10.15 -2.82 -0.56
C GLY A 34 -11.36 -2.90 -1.50
N TYR A 35 -11.20 -2.53 -2.76
CA TYR A 35 -12.30 -2.61 -3.73
C TYR A 35 -12.74 -4.05 -3.99
N THR A 36 -11.79 -5.00 -4.05
CA THR A 36 -12.16 -6.41 -4.19
C THR A 36 -12.88 -6.92 -2.95
N ALA A 37 -12.43 -6.56 -1.74
CA ALA A 37 -13.14 -6.89 -0.52
C ALA A 37 -14.56 -6.31 -0.51
N ALA A 38 -14.73 -5.07 -0.96
CA ALA A 38 -16.03 -4.40 -1.06
C ALA A 38 -16.97 -5.12 -2.03
N ILE A 39 -16.49 -5.53 -3.21
CA ILE A 39 -17.27 -6.29 -4.19
C ILE A 39 -17.79 -7.60 -3.58
N TYR A 40 -16.90 -8.36 -2.92
CA TYR A 40 -17.27 -9.65 -2.34
C TYR A 40 -18.18 -9.51 -1.11
N ALA A 41 -17.89 -8.55 -0.22
CA ALA A 41 -18.72 -8.27 0.95
C ALA A 41 -20.13 -7.79 0.55
N SER A 42 -20.23 -6.91 -0.45
CA SER A 42 -21.54 -6.47 -0.97
C SER A 42 -22.34 -7.62 -1.57
N ARG A 43 -21.69 -8.52 -2.32
CA ARG A 43 -22.34 -9.71 -2.90
C ARG A 43 -22.77 -10.74 -1.87
N ALA A 44 -22.17 -10.72 -0.67
CA ALA A 44 -22.56 -11.51 0.50
C ALA A 44 -23.58 -10.79 1.40
N ASP A 45 -24.20 -9.70 0.94
CA ASP A 45 -25.21 -8.90 1.66
C ASP A 45 -24.70 -8.34 3.00
N LEU A 46 -23.44 -8.01 3.07
CA LEU A 46 -22.83 -7.40 4.25
C LEU A 46 -22.97 -5.88 4.29
N HIS A 47 -23.42 -5.25 3.20
CA HIS A 47 -23.58 -3.80 3.06
C HIS A 47 -22.35 -3.02 3.56
N PRO A 48 -21.16 -3.23 2.95
CA PRO A 48 -19.93 -2.66 3.45
C PRO A 48 -19.90 -1.15 3.25
N VAL A 49 -19.29 -0.46 4.23
CA VAL A 49 -18.80 0.91 4.10
C VAL A 49 -17.31 0.87 3.86
N LEU A 50 -16.81 1.53 2.80
CA LEU A 50 -15.40 1.62 2.48
C LEU A 50 -14.90 3.06 2.68
N ILE A 51 -13.90 3.22 3.56
CA ILE A 51 -13.21 4.50 3.79
C ILE A 51 -12.04 4.56 2.82
N GLU A 52 -12.07 5.53 1.89
CA GLU A 52 -11.15 5.56 0.73
C GLU A 52 -9.73 6.03 1.08
N GLY A 53 -9.56 6.84 2.12
CA GLY A 53 -8.29 7.47 2.45
C GLY A 53 -7.98 8.67 1.53
N MET A 54 -6.77 9.24 1.69
CA MET A 54 -6.34 10.41 0.91
C MET A 54 -5.97 10.08 -0.53
N GLN A 55 -5.46 8.89 -0.79
CA GLN A 55 -5.05 8.44 -2.12
C GLN A 55 -6.04 7.40 -2.63
N VAL A 56 -7.14 7.88 -3.20
CA VAL A 56 -8.18 7.02 -3.79
C VAL A 56 -7.58 6.19 -4.92
N GLY A 57 -7.80 4.87 -4.92
CA GLY A 57 -7.19 3.93 -5.86
C GLY A 57 -5.83 3.37 -5.42
N GLY A 58 -5.23 3.92 -4.36
CA GLY A 58 -3.99 3.42 -3.76
C GLY A 58 -2.76 3.60 -4.64
N GLN A 59 -1.76 2.72 -4.46
CA GLN A 59 -0.44 2.83 -5.11
C GLN A 59 -0.50 2.68 -6.65
N LEU A 60 -1.51 2.06 -7.21
CA LEU A 60 -1.67 1.98 -8.66
C LEU A 60 -1.80 3.35 -9.32
N MET A 61 -2.33 4.35 -8.61
CA MET A 61 -2.51 5.70 -9.16
C MET A 61 -1.21 6.44 -9.45
N ILE A 62 -0.06 5.90 -9.07
CA ILE A 62 1.26 6.50 -9.29
C ILE A 62 2.09 5.79 -10.36
N THR A 63 1.56 4.74 -11.00
CA THR A 63 2.20 4.09 -12.16
C THR A 63 1.65 4.65 -13.48
N THR A 64 2.29 4.31 -14.60
CA THR A 64 1.91 4.84 -15.94
C THR A 64 0.85 3.99 -16.62
N GLU A 65 1.03 2.68 -16.66
CA GLU A 65 0.15 1.72 -17.32
C GLU A 65 0.19 0.40 -16.57
N VAL A 66 -0.93 -0.32 -16.52
CA VAL A 66 -1.04 -1.64 -15.90
C VAL A 66 -1.22 -2.69 -17.00
N GLU A 67 -0.14 -3.44 -17.29
CA GLU A 67 -0.13 -4.49 -18.31
C GLU A 67 -0.23 -5.91 -17.71
N ASN A 68 -0.09 -6.04 -16.39
CA ASN A 68 0.03 -7.32 -15.71
C ASN A 68 -1.19 -7.70 -14.83
N PHE A 69 -2.31 -7.00 -14.99
CA PHE A 69 -3.57 -7.40 -14.36
C PHE A 69 -4.44 -8.19 -15.36
N PRO A 70 -4.79 -9.44 -15.07
CA PRO A 70 -5.57 -10.26 -16.00
C PRO A 70 -6.95 -9.64 -16.30
N GLY A 71 -7.32 -9.66 -17.59
CA GLY A 71 -8.57 -9.09 -18.09
C GLY A 71 -8.38 -7.87 -18.98
N TYR A 72 -7.16 -7.31 -19.04
CA TYR A 72 -6.80 -6.18 -19.87
C TYR A 72 -5.71 -6.56 -20.88
N PRO A 73 -6.06 -7.16 -22.04
CA PRO A 73 -5.08 -7.70 -22.98
C PRO A 73 -4.21 -6.62 -23.65
N GLU A 74 -4.68 -5.39 -23.71
CA GLU A 74 -3.98 -4.24 -24.30
C GLU A 74 -3.38 -3.31 -23.22
N GLY A 75 -3.33 -3.74 -21.95
CA GLY A 75 -3.05 -2.87 -20.82
C GLY A 75 -4.24 -1.98 -20.43
N VAL A 76 -4.10 -1.23 -19.38
CA VAL A 76 -5.13 -0.28 -18.91
C VAL A 76 -4.50 0.87 -18.15
N GLU A 77 -5.03 2.06 -18.34
CA GLU A 77 -4.69 3.22 -17.50
C GLU A 77 -5.06 2.94 -16.04
N PRO A 78 -4.16 3.19 -15.08
CA PRO A 78 -4.41 2.90 -13.66
C PRO A 78 -5.69 3.53 -13.13
N TYR A 79 -5.96 4.78 -13.49
CA TYR A 79 -7.18 5.46 -13.09
C TYR A 79 -8.43 4.73 -13.60
N GLN A 80 -8.44 4.30 -14.87
CA GLN A 80 -9.58 3.59 -15.45
C GLN A 80 -9.82 2.26 -14.74
N MET A 81 -8.76 1.49 -14.47
CA MET A 81 -8.87 0.21 -13.76
C MET A 81 -9.45 0.40 -12.35
N MET A 82 -8.95 1.38 -11.62
CA MET A 82 -9.40 1.62 -10.24
C MET A 82 -10.83 2.19 -10.21
N ASP A 83 -11.21 3.03 -11.17
CA ASP A 83 -12.59 3.50 -11.33
C ASP A 83 -13.54 2.35 -11.68
N ASP A 84 -13.14 1.44 -12.58
CA ASP A 84 -13.93 0.25 -12.92
C ASP A 84 -14.16 -0.64 -11.69
N MET A 85 -13.15 -0.88 -10.87
CA MET A 85 -13.29 -1.65 -9.62
C MET A 85 -14.19 -0.93 -8.61
N ARG A 86 -14.06 0.38 -8.46
CA ARG A 86 -14.90 1.21 -7.60
C ARG A 86 -16.36 1.15 -8.03
N ARG A 87 -16.63 1.40 -9.30
CA ARG A 87 -18.00 1.34 -9.89
C ARG A 87 -18.58 -0.06 -9.79
N GLN A 88 -17.77 -1.09 -9.91
CA GLN A 88 -18.24 -2.47 -9.70
C GLN A 88 -18.68 -2.69 -8.25
N ALA A 89 -17.94 -2.20 -7.26
CA ALA A 89 -18.32 -2.29 -5.85
C ALA A 89 -19.60 -1.46 -5.57
N GLU A 90 -19.67 -0.24 -6.09
CA GLU A 90 -20.84 0.65 -5.98
C GLU A 90 -22.12 0.00 -6.54
N ARG A 91 -22.01 -0.65 -7.70
CA ARG A 91 -23.15 -1.37 -8.32
C ARG A 91 -23.73 -2.45 -7.42
N PHE A 92 -22.93 -3.05 -6.54
CA PHE A 92 -23.38 -4.06 -5.57
C PHE A 92 -23.80 -3.47 -4.22
N GLY A 93 -23.77 -2.14 -4.06
CA GLY A 93 -24.25 -1.47 -2.87
C GLY A 93 -23.19 -1.15 -1.82
N THR A 94 -21.90 -1.10 -2.17
CA THR A 94 -20.87 -0.53 -1.30
C THR A 94 -21.11 0.97 -1.12
N GLU A 95 -21.12 1.43 0.12
CA GLU A 95 -21.08 2.86 0.46
C GLU A 95 -19.63 3.33 0.57
N PHE A 96 -19.32 4.49 -0.02
CA PHE A 96 -17.97 5.07 0.00
C PHE A 96 -17.93 6.30 0.88
N VAL A 97 -16.89 6.38 1.72
CA VAL A 97 -16.63 7.51 2.60
C VAL A 97 -15.25 8.07 2.27
N SER A 98 -15.21 9.33 1.86
CA SER A 98 -13.96 10.06 1.71
C SER A 98 -13.43 10.48 3.08
N GLY A 99 -12.11 10.53 3.23
CA GLY A 99 -11.46 10.91 4.47
C GLY A 99 -10.49 9.84 4.98
N MET A 100 -9.74 10.20 6.00
CA MET A 100 -8.68 9.36 6.57
C MET A 100 -9.10 8.83 7.94
N VAL A 101 -8.86 7.54 8.17
CA VAL A 101 -8.96 6.97 9.52
C VAL A 101 -7.83 7.55 10.37
N THR A 102 -8.21 8.19 11.48
CA THR A 102 -7.26 8.85 12.40
C THR A 102 -7.09 8.08 13.70
N LYS A 103 -8.09 7.27 14.09
CA LYS A 103 -8.08 6.47 15.31
C LYS A 103 -8.95 5.24 15.18
N VAL A 104 -8.57 4.18 15.88
CA VAL A 104 -9.37 2.96 16.03
C VAL A 104 -9.45 2.53 17.50
N ASP A 105 -10.48 1.73 17.82
CA ASP A 105 -10.55 0.96 19.07
C ASP A 105 -11.10 -0.44 18.72
N PHE A 106 -10.22 -1.40 18.74
CA PHE A 106 -10.52 -2.80 18.46
C PHE A 106 -10.67 -3.65 19.73
N SER A 107 -10.58 -3.06 20.90
CA SER A 107 -10.78 -3.76 22.19
C SER A 107 -12.24 -4.08 22.48
N CYS A 108 -13.17 -3.40 21.83
CA CYS A 108 -14.62 -3.53 22.02
C CYS A 108 -15.32 -4.24 20.85
N SER A 109 -16.58 -4.60 21.07
CA SER A 109 -17.51 -5.04 20.03
C SER A 109 -18.80 -4.25 20.17
N PRO A 110 -19.30 -3.56 19.13
CA PRO A 110 -18.68 -3.39 17.82
C PRO A 110 -17.33 -2.66 17.85
N LYS A 111 -16.52 -2.85 16.80
CA LYS A 111 -15.26 -2.12 16.61
C LYS A 111 -15.53 -0.65 16.32
N LYS A 112 -14.65 0.24 16.79
CA LYS A 112 -14.83 1.69 16.62
C LYS A 112 -13.73 2.26 15.74
N ILE A 113 -14.13 3.09 14.78
CA ILE A 113 -13.25 3.71 13.79
C ILE A 113 -13.61 5.20 13.68
N TRP A 114 -12.64 6.09 13.85
CA TRP A 114 -12.81 7.53 13.66
C TRP A 114 -12.21 7.99 12.35
N VAL A 115 -12.99 8.77 11.61
CA VAL A 115 -12.59 9.42 10.36
C VAL A 115 -12.49 10.91 10.60
N GLU A 116 -11.38 11.54 10.20
CA GLU A 116 -11.07 12.97 10.36
C GLU A 116 -11.24 13.48 11.82
N ASP A 117 -11.00 12.60 12.82
CA ASP A 117 -11.18 12.83 14.25
C ASP A 117 -12.62 13.19 14.71
N GLU A 118 -13.57 13.31 13.79
CA GLU A 118 -14.91 13.81 14.06
C GLU A 118 -15.98 12.73 13.96
N THR A 119 -15.92 11.88 12.93
CA THR A 119 -16.99 10.94 12.64
C THR A 119 -16.66 9.54 13.14
N LEU A 120 -17.49 9.03 14.07
CA LEU A 120 -17.37 7.68 14.62
C LEU A 120 -18.22 6.69 13.77
N TYR A 121 -17.54 5.63 13.31
CA TYR A 121 -18.16 4.45 12.72
C TYR A 121 -18.03 3.26 13.68
N GLU A 122 -19.08 2.44 13.75
CA GLU A 122 -19.09 1.21 14.57
C GLU A 122 -19.43 0.03 13.64
N ALA A 123 -18.61 -1.03 13.68
CA ALA A 123 -18.74 -2.18 12.80
C ALA A 123 -18.47 -3.50 13.52
N ASP A 124 -19.20 -4.57 13.16
CA ASP A 124 -18.98 -5.91 13.67
C ASP A 124 -17.69 -6.52 13.12
N THR A 125 -17.38 -6.23 11.85
CA THR A 125 -16.13 -6.66 11.20
C THR A 125 -15.40 -5.49 10.53
N VAL A 126 -14.07 -5.56 10.53
CA VAL A 126 -13.19 -4.57 9.89
C VAL A 126 -12.20 -5.27 8.97
N ILE A 127 -12.07 -4.81 7.73
CA ILE A 127 -11.05 -5.26 6.78
C ILE A 127 -10.06 -4.13 6.59
N ILE A 128 -8.80 -4.36 6.96
CA ILE A 128 -7.70 -3.42 6.80
C ILE A 128 -7.04 -3.70 5.45
N ALA A 129 -7.13 -2.73 4.53
CA ALA A 129 -6.60 -2.80 3.17
C ALA A 129 -5.77 -1.53 2.83
N THR A 130 -5.05 -1.02 3.84
CA THR A 130 -4.34 0.27 3.77
C THR A 130 -3.06 0.24 2.95
N GLY A 131 -2.62 -0.95 2.52
CA GLY A 131 -1.46 -1.13 1.66
C GLY A 131 -0.13 -0.75 2.32
N ALA A 132 0.87 -0.51 1.48
CA ALA A 132 2.21 -0.07 1.88
C ALA A 132 2.69 1.03 0.92
N SER A 133 3.48 1.96 1.45
CA SER A 133 4.06 3.05 0.66
C SER A 133 5.53 2.77 0.36
N ALA A 134 5.93 2.95 -0.89
CA ALA A 134 7.34 2.86 -1.27
C ALA A 134 8.16 3.93 -0.56
N LYS A 135 9.38 3.58 -0.17
CA LYS A 135 10.35 4.54 0.36
C LYS A 135 11.07 5.23 -0.79
N PHE A 136 11.22 6.54 -0.67
CA PHE A 136 11.95 7.39 -1.60
C PHE A 136 13.22 7.93 -0.94
N LEU A 137 14.18 8.42 -1.73
CA LEU A 137 15.39 9.06 -1.22
C LEU A 137 15.10 10.45 -0.63
N GLY A 138 14.00 11.06 -1.05
CA GLY A 138 13.58 12.40 -0.63
C GLY A 138 14.28 13.52 -1.41
N ILE A 139 14.77 13.24 -2.59
CA ILE A 139 15.33 14.24 -3.51
C ILE A 139 14.23 14.79 -4.43
N GLN A 140 14.25 16.09 -4.69
CA GLN A 140 13.18 16.76 -5.48
C GLN A 140 12.98 16.12 -6.86
N SER A 141 14.06 15.71 -7.52
CA SER A 141 13.99 15.12 -8.86
C SER A 141 13.27 13.76 -8.91
N GLU A 142 13.08 13.05 -7.79
CA GLU A 142 12.22 11.85 -7.76
C GLU A 142 10.77 12.21 -8.02
N GLU A 143 10.26 13.27 -7.41
CA GLU A 143 8.89 13.74 -7.64
C GLU A 143 8.73 14.31 -9.06
N ASP A 144 9.75 15.03 -9.54
CA ASP A 144 9.73 15.64 -10.88
C ASP A 144 9.61 14.59 -12.00
N TYR A 145 10.20 13.38 -11.79
CA TYR A 145 10.19 12.28 -12.77
C TYR A 145 9.34 11.08 -12.39
N LYS A 146 8.51 11.18 -11.37
CA LYS A 146 7.56 10.13 -10.98
C LYS A 146 6.63 9.77 -12.14
N GLY A 147 6.54 8.49 -12.48
CA GLY A 147 5.82 8.00 -13.67
C GLY A 147 6.49 8.36 -15.01
N ARG A 148 7.67 9.00 -14.99
CA ARG A 148 8.44 9.37 -16.18
C ARG A 148 9.90 8.93 -16.09
N GLY A 149 10.12 7.73 -15.57
CA GLY A 149 11.43 7.12 -15.40
C GLY A 149 11.78 6.74 -13.97
N VAL A 150 11.06 7.20 -12.97
CA VAL A 150 11.20 6.78 -11.57
C VAL A 150 10.13 5.76 -11.24
N SER A 151 10.54 4.60 -10.74
CA SER A 151 9.68 3.49 -10.31
C SER A 151 10.15 2.91 -8.97
N ALA A 152 9.25 2.29 -8.24
CA ALA A 152 9.52 1.51 -7.03
C ALA A 152 9.13 0.03 -7.18
N CYS A 153 8.93 -0.44 -8.42
CA CYS A 153 8.52 -1.81 -8.70
C CYS A 153 9.12 -2.30 -10.03
N ALA A 154 10.19 -3.07 -9.96
CA ALA A 154 10.85 -3.62 -11.16
C ALA A 154 9.96 -4.60 -11.94
N THR A 155 9.15 -5.41 -11.24
CA THR A 155 8.23 -6.37 -11.87
C THR A 155 7.02 -5.70 -12.53
N CYS A 156 6.66 -4.48 -12.10
CA CYS A 156 5.59 -3.71 -12.70
C CYS A 156 6.08 -3.02 -14.00
N ASP A 157 7.18 -2.27 -13.88
CA ASP A 157 7.58 -1.32 -14.92
C ASP A 157 8.80 -1.78 -15.74
N GLY A 158 9.50 -2.84 -15.32
CA GLY A 158 10.75 -3.28 -15.96
C GLY A 158 10.62 -3.60 -17.45
N PHE A 159 9.44 -4.04 -17.89
CA PHE A 159 9.19 -4.35 -19.30
C PHE A 159 9.33 -3.13 -20.24
N PHE A 160 8.96 -1.92 -19.77
CA PHE A 160 9.10 -0.67 -20.54
C PHE A 160 10.57 -0.27 -20.78
N TYR A 161 11.49 -0.89 -20.04
CA TYR A 161 12.94 -0.61 -20.12
C TYR A 161 13.73 -1.72 -20.83
N ARG A 162 13.08 -2.58 -21.60
CA ARG A 162 13.77 -3.60 -22.41
C ARG A 162 14.83 -2.97 -23.32
N LYS A 163 16.05 -3.56 -23.28
CA LYS A 163 17.21 -3.12 -24.08
C LYS A 163 17.68 -1.68 -23.77
N LYS A 164 17.30 -1.15 -22.61
CA LYS A 164 17.72 0.17 -22.13
C LYS A 164 18.68 0.01 -20.96
N THR A 165 19.27 1.11 -20.51
CA THR A 165 20.12 1.16 -19.31
C THR A 165 19.33 1.70 -18.15
N VAL A 166 19.36 1.02 -17.00
CA VAL A 166 18.61 1.44 -15.81
C VAL A 166 19.51 1.46 -14.58
N ALA A 167 19.05 2.16 -13.53
CA ALA A 167 19.68 2.11 -12.22
C ALA A 167 18.71 1.54 -11.17
N VAL A 168 19.22 0.75 -10.23
CA VAL A 168 18.52 0.24 -9.05
C VAL A 168 19.21 0.79 -7.81
N VAL A 169 18.48 1.45 -6.93
CA VAL A 169 19.01 1.96 -5.66
C VAL A 169 18.70 0.99 -4.54
N GLY A 170 19.71 0.49 -3.88
CA GLY A 170 19.57 -0.42 -2.76
C GLY A 170 20.70 -1.44 -2.69
N GLY A 171 20.78 -2.15 -1.57
CA GLY A 171 21.83 -3.15 -1.34
C GLY A 171 21.38 -4.33 -0.48
N GLY A 172 20.08 -4.54 -0.32
CA GLY A 172 19.47 -5.71 0.33
C GLY A 172 19.02 -6.75 -0.69
N ASP A 173 18.38 -7.84 -0.20
CA ASP A 173 17.88 -8.94 -1.05
C ASP A 173 16.95 -8.42 -2.15
N THR A 174 15.95 -7.60 -1.82
CA THR A 174 15.03 -7.02 -2.81
C THR A 174 15.77 -6.26 -3.92
N ALA A 175 16.80 -5.46 -3.58
CA ALA A 175 17.56 -4.73 -4.60
C ALA A 175 18.36 -5.67 -5.51
N CYS A 176 18.89 -6.75 -4.98
CA CYS A 176 19.58 -7.77 -5.75
C CYS A 176 18.61 -8.57 -6.65
N GLU A 177 17.41 -8.88 -6.15
CA GLU A 177 16.35 -9.54 -6.93
C GLU A 177 15.91 -8.66 -8.10
N GLU A 178 15.57 -7.40 -7.83
CA GLU A 178 15.15 -6.44 -8.84
C GLU A 178 16.24 -6.17 -9.87
N ALA A 179 17.50 -6.03 -9.45
CA ALA A 179 18.62 -5.86 -10.37
C ALA A 179 18.80 -7.07 -11.30
N ASN A 180 18.70 -8.30 -10.78
CA ASN A 180 18.76 -9.52 -11.59
C ASN A 180 17.56 -9.63 -12.54
N TYR A 181 16.35 -9.31 -12.07
CA TYR A 181 15.16 -9.29 -12.92
C TYR A 181 15.32 -8.30 -14.08
N LEU A 182 15.72 -7.07 -13.79
CA LEU A 182 15.95 -6.03 -14.80
C LEU A 182 17.10 -6.40 -15.75
N ALA A 183 18.16 -7.05 -15.28
CA ALA A 183 19.27 -7.53 -16.13
C ALA A 183 18.79 -8.58 -17.15
N GLY A 184 17.70 -9.31 -16.88
CA GLY A 184 17.02 -10.20 -17.83
C GLY A 184 16.34 -9.45 -18.98
N LEU A 185 15.93 -8.22 -18.77
CA LEU A 185 15.19 -7.37 -19.72
C LEU A 185 16.07 -6.30 -20.37
N CYS A 186 16.87 -5.62 -19.56
CA CYS A 186 17.65 -4.44 -19.91
C CYS A 186 18.99 -4.80 -20.55
N GLU A 187 19.62 -3.81 -21.18
CA GLU A 187 20.98 -3.91 -21.70
C GLU A 187 21.99 -3.85 -20.57
N LYS A 188 21.80 -2.91 -19.64
CA LYS A 188 22.68 -2.69 -18.49
C LYS A 188 21.89 -2.25 -17.26
N VAL A 189 22.35 -2.68 -16.08
CA VAL A 189 21.83 -2.27 -14.77
C VAL A 189 22.95 -1.71 -13.92
N TYR A 190 22.80 -0.48 -13.45
CA TYR A 190 23.63 0.06 -12.38
C TYR A 190 22.98 -0.22 -11.03
N MET A 191 23.71 -0.83 -10.08
CA MET A 191 23.25 -0.88 -8.68
C MET A 191 23.94 0.24 -7.89
N ILE A 192 23.17 1.19 -7.36
CA ILE A 192 23.68 2.30 -6.55
C ILE A 192 23.57 1.92 -5.08
N VAL A 193 24.71 1.71 -4.44
CA VAL A 193 24.82 1.18 -3.07
C VAL A 193 25.60 2.15 -2.19
N ARG A 194 24.94 2.75 -1.18
CA ARG A 194 25.60 3.74 -0.29
C ARG A 194 26.66 3.17 0.66
N LYS A 195 26.70 1.86 0.84
CA LYS A 195 27.67 1.16 1.68
C LYS A 195 28.77 0.52 0.82
N PRO A 196 29.97 0.21 1.38
CA PRO A 196 31.00 -0.52 0.64
C PRO A 196 30.71 -2.03 0.50
N TYR A 197 29.51 -2.48 0.85
CA TYR A 197 29.09 -3.88 0.79
C TYR A 197 27.56 -3.98 0.58
N LEU A 198 27.12 -5.13 0.09
CA LEU A 198 25.71 -5.52 0.03
C LEU A 198 25.29 -6.14 1.38
N ARG A 199 24.03 -5.89 1.78
CA ARG A 199 23.41 -6.51 2.97
C ARG A 199 22.56 -7.72 2.61
N ALA A 200 22.49 -8.06 1.33
CA ALA A 200 21.77 -9.20 0.82
C ALA A 200 22.40 -10.51 1.30
N SER A 201 21.65 -11.61 1.22
CA SER A 201 22.15 -12.97 1.45
C SER A 201 23.27 -13.32 0.47
N ASP A 202 24.17 -14.21 0.87
CA ASP A 202 25.33 -14.61 0.05
C ASP A 202 24.91 -15.13 -1.33
N ILE A 203 23.78 -15.83 -1.41
CA ILE A 203 23.22 -16.34 -2.67
C ILE A 203 22.85 -15.20 -3.59
N MET A 204 22.19 -14.17 -3.06
CA MET A 204 21.76 -13.02 -3.86
C MET A 204 22.94 -12.14 -4.27
N GLN A 205 23.92 -11.94 -3.37
CA GLN A 205 25.16 -11.27 -3.70
C GLN A 205 25.89 -11.97 -4.85
N LYS A 206 26.03 -13.31 -4.78
CA LYS A 206 26.68 -14.08 -5.83
C LYS A 206 25.98 -13.90 -7.18
N ARG A 207 24.65 -13.96 -7.24
CA ARG A 207 23.88 -13.76 -8.47
C ARG A 207 24.14 -12.41 -9.13
N VAL A 208 24.28 -11.35 -8.32
CA VAL A 208 24.54 -10.00 -8.82
C VAL A 208 25.98 -9.86 -9.28
N PHE A 209 26.97 -10.39 -8.51
CA PHE A 209 28.38 -10.34 -8.88
C PHE A 209 28.69 -11.15 -10.14
N ASP A 210 28.02 -12.28 -10.35
CA ASP A 210 28.23 -13.14 -11.51
C ASP A 210 27.52 -12.62 -12.78
N ASN A 211 26.66 -11.60 -12.66
CA ASN A 211 25.89 -11.09 -13.79
C ASN A 211 26.63 -9.98 -14.55
N PRO A 212 27.12 -10.22 -15.80
CA PRO A 212 27.93 -9.26 -16.54
C PRO A 212 27.18 -7.97 -16.94
N LYS A 213 25.86 -7.95 -16.85
CA LYS A 213 25.05 -6.77 -17.14
C LYS A 213 24.89 -5.85 -15.93
N ILE A 214 25.27 -6.29 -14.73
CA ILE A 214 25.12 -5.52 -13.49
C ILE A 214 26.47 -4.89 -13.10
N GLU A 215 26.50 -3.56 -13.02
CA GLU A 215 27.63 -2.80 -12.47
C GLU A 215 27.23 -2.25 -11.10
N ILE A 216 27.94 -2.64 -10.04
CA ILE A 216 27.66 -2.16 -8.70
C ILE A 216 28.51 -0.93 -8.40
N LEU A 217 27.85 0.16 -8.05
CA LEU A 217 28.44 1.42 -7.64
C LEU A 217 28.37 1.52 -6.11
N PHE A 218 29.38 0.95 -5.44
CA PHE A 218 29.51 1.03 -3.99
C PHE A 218 29.86 2.44 -3.53
N GLU A 219 29.46 2.80 -2.31
CA GLU A 219 29.69 4.09 -1.67
C GLU A 219 29.17 5.29 -2.46
N HIS A 220 28.15 5.06 -3.32
CA HIS A 220 27.50 6.12 -4.08
C HIS A 220 26.12 6.47 -3.50
N ASN A 221 25.82 7.77 -3.47
CA ASN A 221 24.50 8.30 -3.19
C ASN A 221 24.01 9.06 -4.42
N THR A 222 22.71 9.01 -4.69
CA THR A 222 22.10 9.81 -5.74
C THR A 222 21.87 11.23 -5.24
N LEU A 223 22.36 12.22 -5.97
CA LEU A 223 22.13 13.65 -5.68
C LEU A 223 20.91 14.18 -6.39
N LYS A 224 20.79 13.86 -7.67
CA LYS A 224 19.62 14.25 -8.49
C LYS A 224 19.51 13.36 -9.73
N LEU A 225 18.33 13.30 -10.28
CA LEU A 225 18.04 12.78 -11.61
C LEU A 225 18.06 13.92 -12.62
N THR A 226 18.38 13.61 -13.87
CA THR A 226 18.48 14.58 -14.97
C THR A 226 17.72 14.11 -16.18
N GLY A 227 17.24 15.04 -16.99
CA GLY A 227 16.49 14.82 -18.23
C GLY A 227 15.63 16.01 -18.57
N GLU A 228 15.01 16.02 -19.74
CA GLU A 228 14.07 17.09 -20.14
C GLU A 228 12.62 16.73 -19.73
N THR A 229 12.08 15.64 -20.28
CA THR A 229 10.70 15.21 -20.04
C THR A 229 10.60 13.94 -19.21
N LYS A 230 11.66 13.15 -19.17
CA LYS A 230 11.79 11.86 -18.46
C LYS A 230 13.21 11.73 -17.93
N VAL A 231 13.45 10.67 -17.16
CA VAL A 231 14.81 10.34 -16.71
C VAL A 231 15.69 10.02 -17.92
N GLU A 232 16.86 10.67 -18.01
CA GLU A 232 17.91 10.45 -19.01
C GLU A 232 19.28 10.24 -18.35
N GLY A 233 19.38 10.51 -17.05
CA GLY A 233 20.61 10.32 -16.30
C GLY A 233 20.44 10.53 -14.80
N ALA A 234 21.52 10.26 -14.07
CA ALA A 234 21.65 10.56 -12.66
C ALA A 234 23.03 11.12 -12.32
N GLU A 235 23.04 12.10 -11.44
CA GLU A 235 24.24 12.61 -10.79
C GLU A 235 24.39 11.94 -9.44
N LEU A 236 25.50 11.28 -9.26
CA LEU A 236 25.84 10.53 -8.06
C LEU A 236 27.03 11.18 -7.34
N VAL A 237 27.13 10.98 -6.05
CA VAL A 237 28.30 11.33 -5.26
C VAL A 237 28.93 10.07 -4.68
N TYR A 238 30.19 9.84 -4.98
CA TYR A 238 31.02 8.82 -4.38
C TYR A 238 31.57 9.33 -3.05
N LYS A 239 31.59 8.47 -2.03
CA LYS A 239 32.10 8.77 -0.68
C LYS A 239 31.67 10.15 -0.15
N LYS A 240 30.38 10.42 -0.20
CA LYS A 240 29.77 11.68 0.25
C LYS A 240 30.28 12.08 1.64
N ASP A 241 30.52 13.37 1.83
CA ASP A 241 31.00 13.99 3.08
C ASP A 241 32.43 13.51 3.54
N THR A 242 33.25 13.05 2.60
CA THR A 242 34.65 12.66 2.85
C THR A 242 35.60 13.44 1.99
N PRO A 243 36.95 13.45 2.31
CA PRO A 243 37.96 14.07 1.44
C PRO A 243 38.09 13.42 0.05
N GLU A 244 37.55 12.23 -0.14
CA GLU A 244 37.58 11.48 -1.41
C GLU A 244 36.27 11.65 -2.20
N GLU A 245 35.45 12.66 -1.85
CA GLU A 245 34.20 12.92 -2.53
C GLU A 245 34.40 13.26 -4.01
N GLU A 246 33.70 12.55 -4.86
CA GLU A 246 33.74 12.73 -6.32
C GLU A 246 32.33 12.65 -6.92
N ILE A 247 32.05 13.54 -7.86
CA ILE A 247 30.78 13.53 -8.61
C ILE A 247 30.91 12.63 -9.82
N ARG A 248 29.96 11.72 -9.97
CA ARG A 248 29.83 10.82 -11.14
C ARG A 248 28.48 11.01 -11.83
N HIS A 249 28.51 11.11 -13.14
CA HIS A 249 27.31 11.13 -13.97
C HIS A 249 27.16 9.80 -14.68
N ILE A 250 25.93 9.26 -14.68
CA ILE A 250 25.57 8.06 -15.44
C ILE A 250 24.37 8.37 -16.33
N ALA A 251 24.39 7.83 -17.56
CA ALA A 251 23.24 7.87 -18.47
C ALA A 251 22.34 6.66 -18.18
N ILE A 252 21.07 6.91 -17.95
CA ILE A 252 20.07 5.87 -17.65
C ILE A 252 18.71 6.29 -18.22
N ASP A 253 17.91 5.33 -18.59
CA ASP A 253 16.53 5.54 -19.05
C ASP A 253 15.49 5.36 -17.94
N GLY A 254 15.85 4.68 -16.86
CA GLY A 254 14.98 4.40 -15.72
C GLY A 254 15.73 4.27 -14.41
N PHE A 255 15.04 4.63 -13.33
CA PHE A 255 15.59 4.69 -11.97
C PHE A 255 14.63 3.96 -11.01
N PHE A 256 15.06 2.83 -10.47
CA PHE A 256 14.26 1.95 -9.63
C PHE A 256 14.69 2.06 -8.16
N LEU A 257 13.72 2.28 -7.28
CA LEU A 257 13.92 2.43 -5.85
C LEU A 257 13.64 1.11 -5.13
N ALA A 258 14.69 0.36 -4.85
CA ALA A 258 14.64 -0.90 -4.11
C ALA A 258 15.14 -0.73 -2.65
N ILE A 259 14.71 0.36 -1.98
CA ILE A 259 15.09 0.70 -0.60
C ILE A 259 14.02 0.33 0.43
N GLY A 260 13.02 -0.43 -0.01
CA GLY A 260 11.96 -1.00 0.81
C GLY A 260 10.66 -0.20 0.80
N HIS A 261 9.68 -0.74 1.50
CA HIS A 261 8.37 -0.16 1.69
C HIS A 261 8.11 0.08 3.18
N LYS A 262 7.10 0.88 3.47
CA LYS A 262 6.56 1.05 4.82
C LYS A 262 5.08 0.69 4.75
N PRO A 263 4.61 -0.35 5.47
CA PRO A 263 3.19 -0.65 5.55
C PRO A 263 2.44 0.48 6.27
N ASN A 264 1.24 0.78 5.81
CA ASN A 264 0.40 1.85 6.37
C ASN A 264 -0.43 1.29 7.54
N THR A 265 0.23 0.93 8.63
CA THR A 265 -0.31 0.17 9.75
C THR A 265 -0.09 0.81 11.12
N ASP A 266 0.49 2.00 11.17
CA ASP A 266 0.86 2.65 12.43
C ASP A 266 -0.34 2.89 13.36
N PHE A 267 -1.52 3.18 12.78
CA PHE A 267 -2.78 3.39 13.53
C PHE A 267 -3.27 2.15 14.29
N PHE A 268 -2.80 0.96 13.90
CA PHE A 268 -3.26 -0.30 14.46
C PHE A 268 -2.27 -0.91 15.47
N ALA A 269 -1.16 -0.22 15.74
CA ALA A 269 -0.03 -0.72 16.52
C ALA A 269 -0.41 -1.23 17.93
N ASP A 270 -1.36 -0.56 18.57
CA ASP A 270 -1.77 -0.90 19.94
C ASP A 270 -2.68 -2.14 20.00
N TYR A 271 -3.22 -2.59 18.87
CA TYR A 271 -4.20 -3.67 18.80
C TYR A 271 -3.72 -4.89 18.03
N LEU A 272 -2.97 -4.67 16.94
CA LEU A 272 -2.60 -5.72 16.00
C LEU A 272 -1.13 -6.11 16.15
N THR A 273 -0.90 -7.41 16.14
CA THR A 273 0.46 -7.96 16.06
C THR A 273 1.07 -7.63 14.71
N ARG A 274 2.29 -7.05 14.73
CA ARG A 274 3.04 -6.69 13.54
C ARG A 274 4.44 -7.28 13.60
N ASP A 275 5.04 -7.51 12.42
CA ASP A 275 6.45 -7.88 12.34
C ASP A 275 7.40 -6.69 12.60
N ALA A 276 8.71 -6.94 12.50
CA ALA A 276 9.74 -5.92 12.75
C ALA A 276 9.71 -4.78 11.73
N GLU A 277 9.18 -5.00 10.54
CA GLU A 277 9.01 -4.03 9.46
C GLU A 277 7.67 -3.28 9.55
N GLY A 278 6.77 -3.71 10.44
CA GLY A 278 5.47 -3.11 10.68
C GLY A 278 4.30 -3.74 9.91
N TYR A 279 4.50 -4.84 9.17
CA TYR A 279 3.41 -5.55 8.49
C TYR A 279 2.52 -6.28 9.50
N ILE A 280 1.21 -6.28 9.24
CA ILE A 280 0.25 -6.98 10.09
C ILE A 280 0.46 -8.49 9.92
N ILE A 281 0.66 -9.19 11.03
CA ILE A 281 0.79 -10.65 11.03
C ILE A 281 -0.61 -11.26 10.95
N VAL A 282 -0.80 -12.14 9.98
CA VAL A 282 -2.03 -12.90 9.76
C VAL A 282 -1.82 -14.39 10.02
N GLU A 283 -2.89 -15.14 10.25
CA GLU A 283 -2.86 -16.56 10.58
C GLU A 283 -2.64 -17.43 9.33
N GLY A 284 -1.40 -17.81 9.05
CA GLY A 284 -1.04 -18.63 7.88
C GLY A 284 -1.51 -17.98 6.57
N ASP A 285 -2.29 -18.72 5.76
CA ASP A 285 -2.86 -18.21 4.50
C ASP A 285 -4.20 -17.47 4.68
N SER A 286 -4.68 -17.34 5.91
CA SER A 286 -5.93 -16.65 6.23
C SER A 286 -5.67 -15.15 6.42
N PRO A 287 -6.62 -14.25 6.10
CA PRO A 287 -6.53 -12.83 6.41
C PRO A 287 -6.82 -12.48 7.87
N ARG A 288 -7.01 -13.47 8.75
CA ARG A 288 -7.34 -13.29 10.17
C ARG A 288 -6.16 -12.68 10.91
N THR A 289 -6.44 -11.65 11.69
CA THR A 289 -5.46 -11.05 12.62
C THR A 289 -5.59 -11.67 14.02
N ASN A 290 -4.76 -11.23 14.96
CA ASN A 290 -4.89 -11.59 16.38
C ASN A 290 -6.17 -11.05 17.05
N VAL A 291 -6.95 -10.17 16.39
CA VAL A 291 -8.20 -9.61 16.90
C VAL A 291 -9.39 -10.20 16.14
N ALA A 292 -10.27 -10.89 16.87
CA ALA A 292 -11.48 -11.47 16.28
C ALA A 292 -12.35 -10.41 15.60
N GLY A 293 -12.82 -10.69 14.36
CA GLY A 293 -13.59 -9.78 13.54
C GLY A 293 -12.77 -8.70 12.82
N VAL A 294 -11.43 -8.71 12.97
CA VAL A 294 -10.51 -7.83 12.22
C VAL A 294 -9.64 -8.64 11.28
N PHE A 295 -9.65 -8.26 10.01
CA PHE A 295 -8.94 -8.94 8.93
C PHE A 295 -7.98 -7.97 8.24
N ALA A 296 -6.88 -8.48 7.67
CA ALA A 296 -5.93 -7.68 6.91
C ALA A 296 -5.73 -8.26 5.50
N ALA A 297 -5.63 -7.38 4.50
CA ALA A 297 -5.52 -7.73 3.10
C ALA A 297 -4.62 -6.78 2.32
N GLY A 298 -3.93 -7.29 1.32
CA GLY A 298 -2.99 -6.53 0.48
C GLY A 298 -1.67 -6.25 1.18
N ASP A 299 -0.98 -5.25 0.67
CA ASP A 299 0.41 -4.98 1.03
C ASP A 299 0.63 -4.52 2.48
N CYS A 300 -0.43 -4.24 3.25
CA CYS A 300 -0.30 -4.00 4.70
C CYS A 300 0.01 -5.27 5.51
N ALA A 301 -0.22 -6.45 4.92
CA ALA A 301 0.06 -7.76 5.50
C ALA A 301 0.94 -8.66 4.61
N ASP A 302 1.26 -8.23 3.39
CA ASP A 302 2.13 -8.97 2.46
C ASP A 302 3.42 -8.18 2.18
N PRO A 303 4.55 -8.55 2.82
CA PRO A 303 5.83 -7.89 2.58
C PRO A 303 6.53 -8.35 1.28
N HIS A 304 6.01 -9.37 0.58
CA HIS A 304 6.74 -10.07 -0.48
C HIS A 304 6.28 -9.70 -1.89
N TYR A 305 5.00 -9.91 -2.21
CA TYR A 305 4.55 -9.87 -3.61
C TYR A 305 4.23 -8.47 -4.13
N ARG A 306 3.49 -7.68 -3.37
CA ARG A 306 3.12 -6.29 -3.74
C ARG A 306 2.63 -6.15 -5.18
N GLN A 307 1.71 -7.03 -5.57
CA GLN A 307 1.08 -7.05 -6.89
C GLN A 307 -0.42 -6.79 -6.78
N ALA A 308 -0.98 -6.03 -7.72
CA ALA A 308 -2.42 -5.70 -7.72
C ALA A 308 -3.31 -6.94 -7.68
N ILE A 309 -2.96 -7.99 -8.43
CA ILE A 309 -3.72 -9.24 -8.46
C ILE A 309 -3.65 -10.01 -7.14
N VAL A 310 -2.49 -10.01 -6.47
CA VAL A 310 -2.31 -10.65 -5.15
C VAL A 310 -3.09 -9.87 -4.09
N ALA A 311 -3.00 -8.54 -4.11
CA ALA A 311 -3.77 -7.67 -3.23
C ALA A 311 -5.28 -7.89 -3.43
N ALA A 312 -5.78 -7.93 -4.66
CA ALA A 312 -7.18 -8.22 -4.98
C ALA A 312 -7.60 -9.60 -4.44
N ALA A 313 -6.80 -10.65 -4.66
CA ALA A 313 -7.08 -11.99 -4.14
C ALA A 313 -7.15 -12.03 -2.61
N SER A 314 -6.27 -11.31 -1.91
CA SER A 314 -6.32 -11.22 -0.45
C SER A 314 -7.56 -10.47 0.05
N GLY A 315 -8.01 -9.42 -0.65
CA GLY A 315 -9.27 -8.73 -0.38
C GLY A 315 -10.49 -9.64 -0.49
N CYS A 316 -10.52 -10.49 -1.52
CA CYS A 316 -11.55 -11.53 -1.67
C CYS A 316 -11.55 -12.48 -0.45
N LYS A 317 -10.39 -12.99 -0.04
CA LYS A 317 -10.27 -13.85 1.15
C LYS A 317 -10.79 -13.15 2.41
N ALA A 318 -10.44 -11.87 2.61
CA ALA A 318 -10.86 -11.10 3.78
C ALA A 318 -12.38 -10.93 3.87
N ALA A 319 -13.03 -10.63 2.75
CA ALA A 319 -14.49 -10.53 2.72
C ALA A 319 -15.18 -11.87 3.02
N MET A 320 -14.67 -12.98 2.47
CA MET A 320 -15.20 -14.31 2.75
C MET A 320 -15.01 -14.73 4.22
N GLU A 321 -13.90 -14.37 4.84
CA GLU A 321 -13.68 -14.64 6.27
C GLU A 321 -14.53 -13.73 7.16
N ALA A 322 -14.79 -12.48 6.77
CA ALA A 322 -15.73 -11.60 7.47
C ALA A 322 -17.16 -12.16 7.44
N GLU A 323 -17.61 -12.68 6.29
CA GLU A 323 -18.92 -13.35 6.14
C GLU A 323 -19.02 -14.57 7.08
N LYS A 324 -18.02 -15.45 7.07
CA LYS A 324 -17.99 -16.63 7.95
C LYS A 324 -18.00 -16.25 9.44
N TYR A 325 -17.24 -15.21 9.80
CA TYR A 325 -17.21 -14.72 11.17
C TYR A 325 -18.59 -14.24 11.62
N LEU A 326 -19.27 -13.41 10.82
CA LEU A 326 -20.62 -12.93 11.12
C LEU A 326 -21.64 -14.07 11.21
N ALA A 327 -21.56 -15.04 10.30
CA ALA A 327 -22.41 -16.23 10.35
C ALA A 327 -22.20 -17.08 11.62
N SER A 328 -21.01 -17.04 12.21
CA SER A 328 -20.72 -17.74 13.46
C SER A 328 -21.23 -17.03 14.71
N MET A 329 -21.62 -15.76 14.59
CA MET A 329 -22.16 -14.94 15.68
C MET A 329 -23.70 -14.96 15.72
N ALA A 330 -24.35 -15.37 14.62
CA ALA A 330 -25.80 -15.48 14.48
C ALA A 330 -26.33 -16.80 15.06
#